data_3726f9d1e102180951f86aa9948241d5
#
_entry.id   3726f9d1e102180951f86aa9948241d5
#
_cell.length_a   1.000
_cell.length_b   1.000
_cell.length_c   1.000
_cell.angle_alpha   90.00
_cell.angle_beta   90.00
_cell.angle_gamma   90.00
#
_symmetry.space_group_name_H-M   'P 1'
#
loop_
_entity.id
_entity.type
_entity.pdbx_description
1 polymer ?
#
loop_
_entity_poly.entity_id
_entity_poly.type
_entity_poly.pdbx_seq_one_letter_code
_entity_poly.pdbx_strand_id
1 'polypeptide(L)'
;MKRLETWITLVLLALPLAAGAQTMTEHQHEMPTEPSWQFMQDGVIFLNLNHQGGSRGGTELAPQNWWMGMAQRPAAGGALRFNLMLSLDPATLGSDGYRELFQVGETLDHRPLVDRQHPHDLVMQAAVVWRVPLSRGYTLTLAGAPVGEPALGPIAFMHRSSAFENPTAPLGHHTLDSTHIAMGVLTAGLDRGAWEVEGSVFHGEEPDEQRWDVMDPGALDSWSVRGWYRPGTRWTFQVSHGFLTNPETTDPGNLRRTTASASWTVRRDSGWTSVTAAYGRNNEPGRDFTAWLAEATHAFGDTTVYGRAERVDRETDVLRFGIHQFVGDTKAHVPEGVGGVNGVAAFTIGGLRTFARPSGWDLAAGADVTGYAFPAILKPLYDDHPVSFHIFFRLRPPAPMGRMKDVTMTSGMKGM
;
A
#
# COMPACT_ATOMS: atom_id res chain seq x y z
N MET A 1 -39.60 6.71 16.53
CA MET A 1 -38.79 5.55 16.95
C MET A 1 -39.28 4.35 16.16
N LYS A 2 -38.67 4.02 15.04
CA LYS A 2 -38.74 2.73 14.33
C LYS A 2 -37.37 2.49 13.76
N ARG A 3 -36.67 1.51 14.32
CA ARG A 3 -35.38 1.03 13.79
C ARG A 3 -35.68 0.26 12.52
N LEU A 4 -35.10 0.68 11.42
CA LEU A 4 -35.08 -0.05 10.16
C LEU A 4 -33.87 -0.99 10.21
N GLU A 5 -34.11 -2.27 10.41
CA GLU A 5 -33.10 -3.31 10.25
C GLU A 5 -32.91 -3.55 8.75
N THR A 6 -31.81 -3.05 8.22
CA THR A 6 -31.43 -3.28 6.83
C THR A 6 -30.52 -4.51 6.80
N TRP A 7 -31.06 -5.64 6.36
CA TRP A 7 -30.29 -6.85 6.03
C TRP A 7 -29.52 -6.59 4.75
N ILE A 8 -28.22 -6.40 4.84
CA ILE A 8 -27.32 -6.35 3.68
C ILE A 8 -27.07 -7.79 3.25
N THR A 9 -27.76 -8.22 2.20
CA THR A 9 -27.49 -9.47 1.53
C THR A 9 -26.23 -9.28 0.66
N LEU A 10 -25.14 -9.87 1.08
CA LEU A 10 -23.87 -9.91 0.32
C LEU A 10 -24.11 -10.76 -0.94
N VAL A 11 -24.32 -10.12 -2.08
CA VAL A 11 -24.39 -10.81 -3.38
C VAL A 11 -22.95 -11.05 -3.83
N LEU A 12 -22.45 -12.25 -3.52
CA LEU A 12 -21.24 -12.80 -4.13
C LEU A 12 -21.54 -13.14 -5.59
N LEU A 13 -21.12 -12.30 -6.52
CA LEU A 13 -21.09 -12.62 -7.95
C LEU A 13 -20.01 -13.68 -8.18
N ALA A 14 -20.37 -14.95 -8.02
CA ALA A 14 -19.59 -16.09 -8.46
C ALA A 14 -19.81 -16.28 -9.97
N LEU A 15 -18.91 -15.77 -10.79
CA LEU A 15 -18.81 -16.16 -12.19
C LEU A 15 -18.17 -17.57 -12.25
N PRO A 16 -18.81 -18.56 -12.86
CA PRO A 16 -18.20 -19.88 -13.05
C PRO A 16 -17.13 -19.80 -14.14
N LEU A 17 -15.86 -19.74 -13.77
CA LEU A 17 -14.75 -20.01 -14.67
C LEU A 17 -14.52 -21.53 -14.71
N ALA A 18 -14.83 -22.15 -15.84
CA ALA A 18 -14.49 -23.56 -16.09
C ALA A 18 -12.95 -23.69 -16.10
N ALA A 19 -12.39 -24.23 -15.04
CA ALA A 19 -10.97 -24.53 -14.94
C ALA A 19 -10.71 -25.94 -15.49
N GLY A 20 -10.08 -26.01 -16.66
CA GLY A 20 -9.41 -27.21 -17.11
C GLY A 20 -8.14 -27.43 -16.29
N ALA A 21 -8.05 -28.54 -15.55
CA ALA A 21 -6.85 -28.93 -14.82
C ALA A 21 -5.75 -29.33 -15.81
N GLN A 22 -4.65 -28.57 -15.86
CA GLN A 22 -3.42 -28.97 -16.52
C GLN A 22 -2.34 -29.27 -15.47
N THR A 23 -1.71 -30.42 -15.61
CA THR A 23 -0.59 -30.91 -14.81
C THR A 23 0.65 -30.06 -15.04
N MET A 24 1.30 -29.62 -13.96
CA MET A 24 2.53 -28.84 -13.98
C MET A 24 3.71 -29.66 -14.49
N THR A 25 4.23 -29.29 -15.60
CA THR A 25 5.59 -29.64 -16.07
C THR A 25 6.41 -28.37 -16.13
N GLU A 26 7.67 -28.48 -15.75
CA GLU A 26 8.69 -27.44 -15.78
C GLU A 26 8.71 -26.70 -17.15
N HIS A 27 8.38 -25.40 -17.18
CA HIS A 27 8.29 -24.68 -18.45
C HIS A 27 9.30 -23.56 -18.57
N GLN A 28 10.11 -23.70 -19.60
CA GLN A 28 10.82 -22.64 -20.29
C GLN A 28 9.78 -21.56 -20.70
N HIS A 29 10.13 -20.28 -20.49
CA HIS A 29 9.28 -19.15 -20.84
C HIS A 29 9.18 -18.98 -22.37
N GLU A 30 8.29 -19.73 -22.99
CA GLU A 30 7.79 -19.40 -24.33
C GLU A 30 6.68 -18.35 -24.18
N MET A 31 6.81 -17.24 -24.95
CA MET A 31 5.72 -16.28 -25.13
C MET A 31 4.51 -17.06 -25.66
N PRO A 32 3.30 -16.86 -25.10
CA PRO A 32 2.13 -17.57 -25.58
C PRO A 32 1.95 -17.31 -27.08
N THR A 33 1.97 -18.36 -27.88
CA THR A 33 1.84 -18.29 -29.34
C THR A 33 0.39 -18.06 -29.78
N GLU A 34 -0.59 -18.20 -28.86
CA GLU A 34 -2.00 -17.96 -29.13
C GLU A 34 -2.44 -16.60 -28.55
N PRO A 35 -3.29 -15.85 -29.25
CA PRO A 35 -3.77 -14.53 -28.81
C PRO A 35 -4.85 -14.63 -27.71
N SER A 36 -4.68 -15.55 -26.76
CA SER A 36 -5.61 -15.76 -25.66
C SER A 36 -5.32 -14.80 -24.50
N TRP A 37 -6.38 -14.39 -23.81
CA TRP A 37 -6.27 -13.64 -22.59
C TRP A 37 -5.79 -14.53 -21.44
N GLN A 38 -4.82 -14.03 -20.68
CA GLN A 38 -4.41 -14.60 -19.39
C GLN A 38 -4.99 -13.73 -18.28
N PHE A 39 -5.60 -14.37 -17.27
CA PHE A 39 -6.22 -13.68 -16.16
C PHE A 39 -5.55 -14.08 -14.85
N MET A 40 -5.24 -13.07 -14.04
CA MET A 40 -4.78 -13.26 -12.68
C MET A 40 -5.66 -12.46 -11.73
N GLN A 41 -5.79 -12.96 -10.51
CA GLN A 41 -6.42 -12.22 -9.41
C GLN A 41 -5.68 -12.45 -8.11
N ASP A 42 -5.77 -11.47 -7.23
CA ASP A 42 -5.43 -11.57 -5.82
C ASP A 42 -6.36 -10.68 -4.99
N GLY A 43 -6.27 -10.78 -3.68
CA GLY A 43 -7.04 -9.96 -2.77
C GLY A 43 -6.96 -10.46 -1.35
N VAL A 44 -7.52 -9.70 -0.46
CA VAL A 44 -7.62 -10.05 0.96
C VAL A 44 -8.84 -9.38 1.59
N ILE A 45 -9.42 -10.08 2.54
CA ILE A 45 -10.35 -9.53 3.53
C ILE A 45 -9.77 -9.89 4.89
N PHE A 46 -9.54 -8.88 5.72
CA PHE A 46 -9.25 -9.04 7.14
C PHE A 46 -10.51 -8.70 7.95
N LEU A 47 -10.97 -9.63 8.76
CA LEU A 47 -11.92 -9.33 9.83
C LEU A 47 -11.10 -9.11 11.10
N ASN A 48 -10.81 -7.86 11.41
CA ASN A 48 -9.82 -7.48 12.39
C ASN A 48 -10.49 -6.85 13.63
N LEU A 49 -10.38 -7.52 14.78
CA LEU A 49 -10.60 -6.88 16.08
C LEU A 49 -9.35 -6.06 16.40
N ASN A 50 -9.47 -4.77 16.24
CA ASN A 50 -8.40 -3.81 16.42
C ASN A 50 -8.54 -3.15 17.81
N HIS A 51 -7.55 -3.33 18.67
CA HIS A 51 -7.42 -2.64 19.93
C HIS A 51 -6.19 -1.75 19.93
N GLN A 52 -6.40 -0.46 20.03
CA GLN A 52 -5.34 0.52 20.23
C GLN A 52 -5.30 0.92 21.70
N GLY A 53 -4.11 0.85 22.33
CA GLY A 53 -3.94 1.14 23.75
C GLY A 53 -3.87 2.63 24.07
N GLY A 54 -3.79 2.94 25.39
CA GLY A 54 -3.67 4.32 25.87
C GLY A 54 -4.95 5.14 25.79
N SER A 55 -4.85 6.38 26.28
CA SER A 55 -5.99 7.31 26.42
C SER A 55 -6.64 7.71 25.10
N ARG A 56 -5.87 7.69 24.01
CA ARG A 56 -6.35 7.98 22.64
C ARG A 56 -6.74 6.72 21.86
N GLY A 57 -6.57 5.57 22.47
CA GLY A 57 -6.89 4.29 21.89
C GLY A 57 -8.37 3.97 21.85
N GLY A 58 -8.66 2.69 21.71
CA GLY A 58 -10.03 2.16 21.68
C GLY A 58 -10.08 0.82 20.99
N THR A 59 -11.25 0.20 20.99
CA THR A 59 -11.46 -1.11 20.36
C THR A 59 -12.57 -1.00 19.33
N GLU A 60 -12.32 -1.56 18.15
CA GLU A 60 -13.29 -1.58 17.04
C GLU A 60 -13.11 -2.83 16.18
N LEU A 61 -14.09 -3.12 15.34
CA LEU A 61 -13.95 -4.06 14.23
C LEU A 61 -13.55 -3.26 12.99
N ALA A 62 -12.45 -3.65 12.36
CA ALA A 62 -11.88 -3.01 11.19
C ALA A 62 -11.73 -4.03 10.04
N PRO A 63 -12.78 -4.25 9.23
CA PRO A 63 -12.74 -5.21 8.13
C PRO A 63 -12.14 -4.59 6.87
N GLN A 64 -10.80 -4.47 6.83
CA GLN A 64 -10.05 -3.98 5.67
C GLN A 64 -10.12 -5.00 4.53
N ASN A 65 -10.18 -4.49 3.29
CA ASN A 65 -10.24 -5.38 2.15
C ASN A 65 -9.73 -4.72 0.86
N TRP A 66 -9.26 -5.54 -0.06
CA TRP A 66 -9.02 -5.17 -1.44
C TRP A 66 -9.06 -6.40 -2.35
N TRP A 67 -9.35 -6.18 -3.61
CA TRP A 67 -9.26 -7.17 -4.67
C TRP A 67 -8.60 -6.56 -5.90
N MET A 68 -7.73 -7.31 -6.57
CA MET A 68 -7.07 -6.93 -7.81
C MET A 68 -7.24 -8.00 -8.87
N GLY A 69 -7.60 -7.58 -10.07
CA GLY A 69 -7.63 -8.38 -11.27
C GLY A 69 -6.68 -7.84 -12.32
N MET A 70 -5.98 -8.75 -13.01
CA MET A 70 -5.16 -8.44 -14.18
C MET A 70 -5.61 -9.31 -15.37
N ALA A 71 -5.72 -8.69 -16.54
CA ALA A 71 -5.98 -9.36 -17.81
C ALA A 71 -4.86 -8.97 -18.79
N GLN A 72 -4.13 -9.95 -19.33
CA GLN A 72 -3.04 -9.72 -20.27
C GLN A 72 -3.19 -10.53 -21.54
N ARG A 73 -2.75 -9.96 -22.66
CA ARG A 73 -2.61 -10.68 -23.93
C ARG A 73 -1.46 -10.13 -24.75
N PRO A 74 -0.92 -10.92 -25.70
CA PRO A 74 -0.03 -10.37 -26.73
C PRO A 74 -0.77 -9.36 -27.61
N ALA A 75 -0.18 -8.18 -27.85
CA ALA A 75 -0.71 -7.15 -28.74
C ALA A 75 0.39 -6.21 -29.24
N ALA A 76 0.32 -5.83 -30.51
CA ALA A 76 1.20 -4.83 -31.14
C ALA A 76 2.72 -5.08 -30.88
N GLY A 77 3.16 -6.32 -31.05
CA GLY A 77 4.56 -6.71 -30.84
C GLY A 77 5.02 -6.79 -29.38
N GLY A 78 4.10 -6.66 -28.43
CA GLY A 78 4.37 -6.71 -26.99
C GLY A 78 3.27 -7.39 -26.22
N ALA A 79 3.14 -7.06 -24.95
CA ALA A 79 2.06 -7.51 -24.06
C ALA A 79 1.22 -6.32 -23.62
N LEU A 80 -0.08 -6.37 -23.87
CA LEU A 80 -1.06 -5.42 -23.37
C LEU A 80 -1.72 -6.01 -22.14
N ARG A 81 -1.79 -5.23 -21.05
CA ARG A 81 -2.37 -5.62 -19.78
C ARG A 81 -3.33 -4.56 -19.26
N PHE A 82 -4.41 -5.02 -18.68
CA PHE A 82 -5.37 -4.21 -17.91
C PHE A 82 -5.26 -4.62 -16.45
N ASN A 83 -5.16 -3.63 -15.57
CA ASN A 83 -5.19 -3.80 -14.13
C ASN A 83 -6.44 -3.11 -13.59
N LEU A 84 -7.14 -3.79 -12.68
CA LEU A 84 -8.24 -3.21 -11.90
C LEU A 84 -8.05 -3.61 -10.46
N MET A 85 -8.00 -2.63 -9.53
CA MET A 85 -7.96 -2.86 -8.10
C MET A 85 -9.09 -2.10 -7.43
N LEU A 86 -9.83 -2.78 -6.58
CA LEU A 86 -11.03 -2.27 -5.91
C LEU A 86 -10.93 -2.53 -4.40
N SER A 87 -11.52 -1.63 -3.61
CA SER A 87 -11.75 -1.84 -2.17
C SER A 87 -13.21 -1.52 -1.80
N LEU A 88 -13.73 -2.27 -0.85
CA LEU A 88 -14.99 -1.97 -0.19
C LEU A 88 -14.79 -1.30 1.18
N ASP A 89 -13.61 -0.79 1.47
CA ASP A 89 -13.31 -0.05 2.70
C ASP A 89 -14.35 1.08 2.97
N PRO A 90 -14.82 1.84 1.96
CA PRO A 90 -15.86 2.85 2.20
C PRO A 90 -17.15 2.29 2.80
N ALA A 91 -17.48 1.03 2.52
CA ALA A 91 -18.64 0.35 3.09
C ALA A 91 -18.35 -0.35 4.42
N THR A 92 -17.13 -0.80 4.64
CA THR A 92 -16.77 -1.69 5.75
C THR A 92 -16.07 -0.98 6.90
N LEU A 93 -15.31 0.09 6.62
CA LEU A 93 -14.61 0.91 7.59
C LEU A 93 -15.31 2.25 7.85
N GLY A 94 -16.10 2.76 6.87
CA GLY A 94 -16.67 4.10 6.91
C GLY A 94 -15.67 5.17 6.46
N SER A 95 -16.05 6.44 6.57
CA SER A 95 -15.25 7.57 6.08
C SER A 95 -14.01 7.86 6.94
N ASP A 96 -14.02 7.48 8.21
CA ASP A 96 -12.94 7.74 9.16
C ASP A 96 -11.92 6.59 9.26
N GLY A 97 -12.05 5.53 8.43
CA GLY A 97 -11.12 4.42 8.37
C GLY A 97 -11.03 3.62 9.68
N TYR A 98 -9.82 3.22 10.09
CA TYR A 98 -9.62 2.46 11.31
C TYR A 98 -8.56 3.10 12.23
N ARG A 99 -8.67 2.83 13.54
CA ARG A 99 -7.75 3.37 14.55
C ARG A 99 -6.34 2.81 14.36
N GLU A 100 -5.36 3.70 14.40
CA GLU A 100 -3.95 3.36 14.43
C GLU A 100 -3.19 4.50 15.10
N LEU A 101 -2.69 4.27 16.31
CA LEU A 101 -2.00 5.29 17.09
C LEU A 101 -0.85 5.91 16.32
N PHE A 102 -0.73 7.24 16.39
CA PHE A 102 0.29 8.06 15.72
C PHE A 102 0.18 8.09 14.18
N GLN A 103 -0.80 7.43 13.58
CA GLN A 103 -1.04 7.57 12.14
C GLN A 103 -1.66 8.94 11.86
N VAL A 104 -1.13 9.59 10.85
CA VAL A 104 -1.57 10.89 10.35
C VAL A 104 -1.39 10.87 8.84
N GLY A 105 -2.30 11.47 8.14
CA GLY A 105 -2.34 11.62 6.68
C GLY A 105 -3.77 11.66 6.21
N GLU A 106 -4.01 12.38 5.12
CA GLU A 106 -5.32 12.69 4.58
C GLU A 106 -6.25 13.46 5.56
N THR A 107 -7.45 13.72 5.12
CA THR A 107 -8.41 14.57 5.82
C THR A 107 -9.75 13.89 5.99
N LEU A 108 -10.51 14.35 6.99
CA LEU A 108 -11.92 14.08 7.14
C LEU A 108 -12.61 15.33 7.66
N ASP A 109 -13.70 15.78 7.03
CA ASP A 109 -14.41 17.02 7.35
C ASP A 109 -13.45 18.24 7.36
N HIS A 110 -12.52 18.30 6.38
CA HIS A 110 -11.50 19.34 6.23
C HIS A 110 -10.55 19.48 7.42
N ARG A 111 -10.29 18.39 8.14
CA ARG A 111 -9.33 18.34 9.24
C ARG A 111 -8.38 17.16 9.06
N PRO A 112 -7.13 17.28 9.51
CA PRO A 112 -6.21 16.14 9.53
C PRO A 112 -6.80 14.96 10.28
N LEU A 113 -6.76 13.79 9.67
CA LEU A 113 -7.13 12.53 10.32
C LEU A 113 -5.99 12.12 11.24
N VAL A 114 -6.25 12.01 12.55
CA VAL A 114 -5.24 11.73 13.57
C VAL A 114 -5.55 10.45 14.33
N ASP A 115 -4.53 9.62 14.58
CA ASP A 115 -4.62 8.30 15.19
C ASP A 115 -5.55 7.36 14.43
N ARG A 116 -5.63 7.53 13.14
CA ARG A 116 -6.42 6.70 12.24
C ARG A 116 -5.75 6.56 10.88
N GLN A 117 -5.86 5.38 10.31
CA GLN A 117 -5.56 5.13 8.90
C GLN A 117 -6.85 5.34 8.09
N HIS A 118 -6.76 6.17 7.06
CA HIS A 118 -7.89 6.41 6.15
C HIS A 118 -8.33 5.13 5.40
N PRO A 119 -9.60 5.04 4.97
CA PRO A 119 -10.05 3.95 4.10
C PRO A 119 -9.51 4.15 2.69
N HIS A 120 -9.33 3.06 1.96
CA HIS A 120 -9.07 3.14 0.52
C HIS A 120 -10.33 3.56 -0.24
N ASP A 121 -10.13 4.14 -1.43
CA ASP A 121 -11.22 4.42 -2.37
C ASP A 121 -11.77 3.13 -2.98
N LEU A 122 -13.02 3.17 -3.46
CA LEU A 122 -13.63 2.05 -4.19
C LEU A 122 -12.74 1.62 -5.36
N VAL A 123 -12.21 2.57 -6.13
CA VAL A 123 -11.30 2.31 -7.24
C VAL A 123 -9.88 2.70 -6.83
N MET A 124 -9.08 1.71 -6.47
CA MET A 124 -7.67 1.90 -6.08
C MET A 124 -6.73 1.93 -7.28
N GLN A 125 -7.07 1.23 -8.36
CA GLN A 125 -6.32 1.25 -9.61
C GLN A 125 -7.22 0.88 -10.79
N ALA A 126 -7.07 1.62 -11.89
CA ALA A 126 -7.62 1.27 -13.20
C ALA A 126 -6.58 1.67 -14.26
N ALA A 127 -5.81 0.70 -14.79
CA ALA A 127 -4.66 1.00 -15.62
C ALA A 127 -4.61 0.13 -16.88
N VAL A 128 -4.05 0.71 -17.94
CA VAL A 128 -3.63 0.02 -19.16
C VAL A 128 -2.12 0.09 -19.24
N VAL A 129 -1.46 -1.04 -19.39
CA VAL A 129 -0.01 -1.16 -19.47
C VAL A 129 0.38 -1.90 -20.75
N TRP A 130 1.25 -1.32 -21.56
CA TRP A 130 1.80 -1.95 -22.75
C TRP A 130 3.32 -2.09 -22.60
N ARG A 131 3.79 -3.31 -22.65
CA ARG A 131 5.21 -3.66 -22.57
C ARG A 131 5.67 -4.25 -23.89
N VAL A 132 6.67 -3.63 -24.51
CA VAL A 132 7.17 -4.06 -25.80
C VAL A 132 8.68 -4.30 -25.75
N PRO A 133 9.15 -5.49 -26.17
CA PRO A 133 10.56 -5.76 -26.31
C PRO A 133 11.14 -4.92 -27.47
N LEU A 134 12.26 -4.27 -27.20
CA LEU A 134 13.05 -3.51 -28.16
C LEU A 134 14.32 -4.28 -28.54
N SER A 135 15.09 -3.73 -29.48
CA SER A 135 16.41 -4.27 -29.84
C SER A 135 17.38 -4.24 -28.64
N ARG A 136 18.43 -5.07 -28.70
CA ARG A 136 19.51 -5.13 -27.69
C ARG A 136 19.07 -5.50 -26.26
N GLY A 137 17.92 -6.19 -26.11
CA GLY A 137 17.42 -6.68 -24.82
C GLY A 137 16.80 -5.60 -23.94
N TYR A 138 16.42 -4.45 -24.48
CA TYR A 138 15.59 -3.48 -23.80
C TYR A 138 14.11 -3.85 -23.87
N THR A 139 13.35 -3.46 -22.86
CA THR A 139 11.87 -3.47 -22.90
C THR A 139 11.38 -2.06 -22.58
N LEU A 140 10.51 -1.53 -23.43
CA LEU A 140 9.78 -0.29 -23.18
C LEU A 140 8.46 -0.63 -22.47
N THR A 141 8.12 0.10 -21.43
CA THR A 141 6.82 0.07 -20.75
C THR A 141 6.15 1.42 -20.91
N LEU A 142 4.91 1.43 -21.37
CA LEU A 142 4.04 2.60 -21.36
C LEU A 142 2.79 2.26 -20.58
N ALA A 143 2.37 3.15 -19.66
CA ALA A 143 1.17 2.95 -18.87
C ALA A 143 0.37 4.25 -18.77
N GLY A 144 -0.96 4.09 -18.73
CA GLY A 144 -1.91 5.16 -18.48
C GLY A 144 -3.00 4.68 -17.55
N ALA A 145 -3.36 5.51 -16.57
CA ALA A 145 -4.35 5.19 -15.57
C ALA A 145 -5.12 6.44 -15.14
N PRO A 146 -6.46 6.46 -15.18
CA PRO A 146 -7.24 7.48 -14.47
C PRO A 146 -6.98 7.42 -12.95
N VAL A 147 -6.82 6.22 -12.40
CA VAL A 147 -6.35 5.98 -11.02
C VAL A 147 -5.23 4.96 -11.09
N GLY A 148 -4.06 5.26 -10.51
CA GLY A 148 -2.92 4.35 -10.58
C GLY A 148 -1.75 4.73 -9.70
N GLU A 149 -0.67 3.98 -9.82
CA GLU A 149 0.59 4.16 -9.08
C GLU A 149 1.63 4.85 -9.99
N PRO A 150 2.06 6.08 -9.69
CA PRO A 150 3.19 6.70 -10.37
C PRO A 150 4.53 6.03 -9.97
N ALA A 151 5.60 6.33 -10.70
CA ALA A 151 6.94 5.85 -10.44
C ALA A 151 7.57 6.52 -9.19
N LEU A 152 6.94 6.37 -8.04
CA LEU A 152 7.33 6.96 -6.76
C LEU A 152 7.11 5.99 -5.61
N GLY A 153 8.10 5.88 -4.74
CA GLY A 153 8.04 4.98 -3.58
C GLY A 153 8.48 3.54 -3.84
N PRO A 154 8.67 2.77 -2.77
CA PRO A 154 8.80 1.32 -2.83
C PRO A 154 7.46 0.69 -3.23
N ILE A 155 7.45 -0.63 -3.43
CA ILE A 155 6.22 -1.39 -3.61
C ILE A 155 5.27 -1.11 -2.43
N ALA A 156 3.99 -0.83 -2.70
CA ALA A 156 2.98 -0.57 -1.68
C ALA A 156 2.89 -1.73 -0.66
N PHE A 157 2.69 -1.41 0.61
CA PHE A 157 2.75 -2.39 1.71
C PHE A 157 1.88 -3.62 1.48
N MET A 158 0.69 -3.47 0.90
CA MET A 158 -0.26 -4.55 0.63
C MET A 158 0.23 -5.54 -0.43
N HIS A 159 1.19 -5.16 -1.28
CA HIS A 159 1.83 -6.00 -2.30
C HIS A 159 3.24 -6.42 -1.93
N ARG A 160 3.84 -5.83 -0.89
CA ARG A 160 5.21 -6.11 -0.46
C ARG A 160 5.27 -7.42 0.31
N SER A 161 6.05 -8.39 -0.19
CA SER A 161 6.15 -9.73 0.42
C SER A 161 6.47 -9.70 1.91
N SER A 162 7.23 -8.72 2.40
CA SER A 162 7.57 -8.57 3.81
C SER A 162 6.45 -8.01 4.69
N ALA A 163 5.40 -7.38 4.09
CA ALA A 163 4.27 -6.78 4.81
C ALA A 163 2.92 -7.46 4.54
N PHE A 164 2.83 -8.22 3.49
CA PHE A 164 1.62 -8.77 2.87
C PHE A 164 0.64 -9.46 3.84
N GLU A 165 1.11 -9.95 4.97
CA GLU A 165 0.30 -10.66 5.97
C GLU A 165 -0.03 -9.81 7.21
N ASN A 166 0.53 -8.60 7.31
CA ASN A 166 0.18 -7.66 8.36
C ASN A 166 -1.10 -6.92 7.98
N PRO A 167 -2.14 -6.88 8.84
CA PRO A 167 -3.42 -6.24 8.50
C PRO A 167 -3.35 -4.71 8.44
N THR A 168 -2.33 -4.06 9.02
CA THR A 168 -2.27 -2.59 9.09
C THR A 168 -1.20 -1.98 8.19
N ALA A 169 -1.45 -0.75 7.74
CA ALA A 169 -0.49 0.07 7.05
C ALA A 169 0.73 0.37 7.96
N PRO A 170 1.92 0.64 7.42
CA PRO A 170 3.02 1.16 8.22
C PRO A 170 2.73 2.62 8.63
N LEU A 171 3.19 3.03 9.81
CA LEU A 171 3.10 4.43 10.21
C LEU A 171 3.79 5.38 9.22
N GLY A 172 4.86 4.91 8.57
CA GLY A 172 5.57 5.66 7.55
C GLY A 172 4.88 5.73 6.18
N HIS A 173 3.65 5.21 6.02
CA HIS A 173 2.93 5.11 4.75
C HIS A 173 2.95 6.42 3.94
N HIS A 174 2.57 7.56 4.54
CA HIS A 174 2.53 8.88 3.89
C HIS A 174 3.91 9.48 3.56
N THR A 175 4.99 8.83 3.96
CA THR A 175 6.37 9.24 3.60
C THR A 175 7.03 8.24 2.65
N LEU A 176 6.49 7.02 2.54
CA LEU A 176 7.08 5.92 1.78
C LEU A 176 6.30 5.57 0.51
N ASP A 177 5.02 5.21 0.65
CA ASP A 177 4.26 4.52 -0.40
C ASP A 177 2.78 4.95 -0.55
N SER A 178 2.35 6.09 0.02
CA SER A 178 0.96 6.59 -0.11
C SER A 178 0.55 6.89 -1.55
N THR A 179 1.48 7.31 -2.39
CA THR A 179 1.20 7.60 -3.81
C THR A 179 0.85 6.36 -4.65
N HIS A 180 0.65 5.17 -4.05
CA HIS A 180 0.16 4.00 -4.79
C HIS A 180 -1.26 4.18 -5.35
N ILE A 181 -2.01 5.18 -4.87
CA ILE A 181 -3.25 5.68 -5.43
C ILE A 181 -3.06 7.16 -5.77
N ALA A 182 -2.95 7.47 -7.04
CA ALA A 182 -2.87 8.83 -7.58
C ALA A 182 -3.73 8.95 -8.83
N MET A 183 -4.16 10.16 -9.14
CA MET A 183 -5.08 10.42 -10.26
C MET A 183 -4.32 10.81 -11.53
N GLY A 184 -4.84 10.40 -12.70
CA GLY A 184 -4.34 10.84 -13.99
C GLY A 184 -2.88 10.43 -14.27
N VAL A 185 -2.48 9.21 -13.96
CA VAL A 185 -1.08 8.77 -14.06
C VAL A 185 -0.70 8.37 -15.47
N LEU A 186 0.38 8.94 -15.99
CA LEU A 186 1.05 8.51 -17.22
C LEU A 186 2.49 8.12 -16.88
N THR A 187 2.90 6.90 -17.23
CA THR A 187 4.23 6.37 -16.93
C THR A 187 4.92 5.84 -18.18
N ALA A 188 6.20 6.15 -18.31
CA ALA A 188 7.10 5.51 -19.26
C ALA A 188 8.26 4.88 -18.51
N GLY A 189 8.62 3.64 -18.89
CA GLY A 189 9.71 2.89 -18.28
C GLY A 189 10.58 2.20 -19.32
N LEU A 190 11.85 2.02 -19.00
CA LEU A 190 12.80 1.27 -19.81
C LEU A 190 13.55 0.29 -18.91
N ASP A 191 13.45 -1.00 -19.22
CA ASP A 191 14.18 -2.03 -18.51
C ASP A 191 15.23 -2.72 -19.40
N ARG A 192 16.33 -3.14 -18.79
CA ARG A 192 17.34 -4.00 -19.41
C ARG A 192 18.03 -4.86 -18.36
N GLY A 193 17.83 -6.16 -18.45
CA GLY A 193 18.43 -7.12 -17.52
C GLY A 193 18.01 -6.85 -16.07
N ALA A 194 18.98 -6.46 -15.23
CA ALA A 194 18.74 -6.19 -13.82
C ALA A 194 18.23 -4.76 -13.53
N TRP A 195 18.28 -3.86 -14.50
CA TRP A 195 17.97 -2.44 -14.33
C TRP A 195 16.64 -2.06 -14.96
N GLU A 196 15.90 -1.21 -14.29
CA GLU A 196 14.69 -0.56 -14.80
C GLU A 196 14.70 0.90 -14.32
N VAL A 197 14.32 1.81 -15.20
CA VAL A 197 14.10 3.23 -14.88
C VAL A 197 12.73 3.63 -15.39
N GLU A 198 11.95 4.27 -14.55
CA GLU A 198 10.58 4.73 -14.84
C GLU A 198 10.46 6.22 -14.56
N GLY A 199 9.58 6.90 -15.28
CA GLY A 199 9.19 8.28 -15.02
C GLY A 199 7.69 8.43 -15.19
N SER A 200 7.07 9.22 -14.32
CA SER A 200 5.63 9.49 -14.35
C SER A 200 5.33 10.98 -14.30
N VAL A 201 4.21 11.35 -14.92
CA VAL A 201 3.49 12.59 -14.66
C VAL A 201 2.09 12.24 -14.17
N PHE A 202 1.57 12.99 -13.20
CA PHE A 202 0.31 12.68 -12.54
C PHE A 202 -0.26 13.92 -11.84
N HIS A 203 -1.49 13.84 -11.34
CA HIS A 203 -2.06 14.86 -10.46
C HIS A 203 -1.52 14.65 -9.04
N GLY A 204 -1.03 15.71 -8.41
CA GLY A 204 -0.30 15.65 -7.15
C GLY A 204 -1.13 15.53 -5.89
N GLU A 205 -2.38 15.97 -5.94
CA GLU A 205 -3.31 15.91 -4.80
C GLU A 205 -3.64 14.46 -4.46
N GLU A 206 -3.61 14.12 -3.16
CA GLU A 206 -4.06 12.82 -2.66
C GLU A 206 -5.57 12.66 -2.88
N PRO A 207 -6.11 11.41 -2.90
CA PRO A 207 -7.54 11.18 -3.06
C PRO A 207 -8.36 11.99 -2.06
N ASP A 208 -9.48 12.55 -2.50
CA ASP A 208 -10.37 13.33 -1.66
C ASP A 208 -11.19 12.48 -0.67
N GLU A 209 -12.11 13.12 0.07
CA GLU A 209 -12.93 12.44 1.08
C GLU A 209 -14.09 11.62 0.46
N GLN A 210 -14.31 11.70 -0.87
CA GLN A 210 -15.39 11.01 -1.58
C GLN A 210 -14.97 9.62 -2.06
N ARG A 211 -14.82 8.68 -1.13
CA ARG A 211 -14.26 7.35 -1.37
C ARG A 211 -15.02 6.45 -2.35
N TRP A 212 -16.22 6.86 -2.78
CA TRP A 212 -17.07 6.07 -3.68
C TRP A 212 -16.92 6.41 -5.16
N ASP A 213 -16.31 7.51 -5.49
CA ASP A 213 -16.10 7.94 -6.87
C ASP A 213 -14.61 7.97 -7.26
N VAL A 214 -14.32 8.52 -8.41
CA VAL A 214 -12.96 8.77 -8.89
C VAL A 214 -12.81 10.27 -9.00
N MET A 215 -11.94 10.83 -8.18
CA MET A 215 -11.65 12.27 -8.19
C MET A 215 -11.20 12.72 -9.58
N ASP A 216 -11.66 13.90 -10.02
CA ASP A 216 -11.18 14.51 -11.27
C ASP A 216 -9.66 14.76 -11.15
N PRO A 217 -8.84 14.18 -12.04
CA PRO A 217 -7.40 14.36 -11.97
C PRO A 217 -6.94 15.81 -12.20
N GLY A 218 -7.77 16.67 -12.77
CA GLY A 218 -7.37 18.05 -13.07
C GLY A 218 -6.10 18.11 -13.93
N ALA A 219 -5.15 18.96 -13.53
CA ALA A 219 -3.86 19.09 -14.23
C ALA A 219 -2.88 18.00 -13.81
N LEU A 220 -2.07 17.50 -14.75
CA LEU A 220 -0.91 16.65 -14.47
C LEU A 220 0.27 17.56 -14.05
N ASP A 221 0.28 17.99 -12.81
CA ASP A 221 1.14 19.04 -12.26
C ASP A 221 2.35 18.51 -11.46
N SER A 222 2.41 17.20 -11.32
CA SER A 222 3.40 16.50 -10.52
C SER A 222 4.18 15.49 -11.36
N TRP A 223 5.38 15.16 -10.91
CA TRP A 223 6.23 14.20 -11.61
C TRP A 223 7.07 13.37 -10.67
N SER A 224 7.51 12.21 -11.14
CA SER A 224 8.42 11.34 -10.41
C SER A 224 9.34 10.56 -11.34
N VAL A 225 10.45 10.08 -10.75
CA VAL A 225 11.36 9.11 -11.37
C VAL A 225 11.68 8.01 -10.36
N ARG A 226 11.76 6.77 -10.82
CA ARG A 226 12.09 5.60 -10.00
C ARG A 226 13.07 4.69 -10.73
N GLY A 227 14.09 4.24 -10.03
CA GLY A 227 15.05 3.28 -10.50
C GLY A 227 14.97 1.99 -9.70
N TRP A 228 15.07 0.87 -10.39
CA TRP A 228 15.15 -0.47 -9.82
C TRP A 228 16.47 -1.14 -10.21
N TYR A 229 17.04 -1.89 -9.27
CA TYR A 229 18.14 -2.81 -9.52
C TYR A 229 17.85 -4.16 -8.90
N ARG A 230 17.74 -5.21 -9.73
CA ARG A 230 17.39 -6.57 -9.36
C ARG A 230 18.48 -7.55 -9.75
N PRO A 231 19.60 -7.63 -9.00
CA PRO A 231 20.67 -8.58 -9.28
C PRO A 231 20.22 -10.00 -8.92
N GLY A 232 19.76 -10.75 -9.89
CA GLY A 232 19.23 -12.09 -9.72
C GLY A 232 17.81 -12.12 -9.17
N THR A 233 17.43 -13.20 -8.48
CA THR A 233 16.04 -13.51 -8.09
C THR A 233 15.71 -13.16 -6.63
N ARG A 234 16.66 -12.72 -5.84
CA ARG A 234 16.51 -12.54 -4.40
C ARG A 234 16.48 -11.10 -3.94
N TRP A 235 17.22 -10.23 -4.61
CA TRP A 235 17.39 -8.85 -4.21
C TRP A 235 16.65 -7.89 -5.12
N THR A 236 15.99 -6.92 -4.53
CA THR A 236 15.40 -5.77 -5.22
C THR A 236 15.81 -4.51 -4.48
N PHE A 237 16.46 -3.60 -5.19
CA PHE A 237 16.79 -2.27 -4.70
C PHE A 237 15.97 -1.25 -5.48
N GLN A 238 15.50 -0.23 -4.79
CA GLN A 238 14.72 0.86 -5.37
C GLN A 238 15.23 2.20 -4.84
N VAL A 239 15.23 3.19 -5.71
CA VAL A 239 15.37 4.61 -5.34
C VAL A 239 14.37 5.41 -6.18
N SER A 240 13.71 6.41 -5.57
CA SER A 240 12.84 7.32 -6.30
C SER A 240 12.91 8.73 -5.78
N HIS A 241 12.53 9.66 -6.64
CA HIS A 241 12.36 11.06 -6.31
C HIS A 241 11.16 11.62 -7.07
N GLY A 242 10.36 12.46 -6.42
CA GLY A 242 9.20 13.10 -7.02
C GLY A 242 8.93 14.47 -6.44
N PHE A 243 8.22 15.26 -7.22
CA PHE A 243 7.67 16.55 -6.85
C PHE A 243 6.15 16.45 -6.94
N LEU A 244 5.48 16.76 -5.84
CA LEU A 244 4.02 16.73 -5.71
C LEU A 244 3.54 18.16 -5.45
N THR A 245 2.53 18.57 -6.20
CA THR A 245 1.89 19.86 -6.08
C THR A 245 0.70 19.75 -5.15
N ASN A 246 0.73 20.46 -4.02
CA ASN A 246 -0.34 20.51 -3.02
C ASN A 246 -0.95 19.12 -2.70
N PRO A 247 -0.16 18.14 -2.25
CA PRO A 247 -0.69 16.78 -2.05
C PRO A 247 -1.75 16.69 -0.95
N GLU A 248 -1.68 17.55 0.07
CA GLU A 248 -2.61 17.53 1.20
C GLU A 248 -3.47 18.79 1.26
N THR A 249 -4.79 18.63 1.31
CA THR A 249 -5.75 19.74 1.32
C THR A 249 -5.62 20.64 2.56
N THR A 250 -5.28 20.05 3.72
CA THR A 250 -5.18 20.79 4.98
C THR A 250 -3.78 21.34 5.26
N ASP A 251 -2.79 20.95 4.43
CA ASP A 251 -1.42 21.46 4.48
C ASP A 251 -0.97 21.95 3.10
N PRO A 252 -1.47 23.10 2.62
CA PRO A 252 -1.15 23.61 1.30
C PRO A 252 0.34 23.85 1.12
N GLY A 253 0.90 23.31 0.08
CA GLY A 253 2.31 23.46 -0.25
C GLY A 253 2.82 22.31 -1.12
N ASN A 254 3.94 22.57 -1.78
CA ASN A 254 4.56 21.55 -2.64
C ASN A 254 5.51 20.69 -1.81
N LEU A 255 5.53 19.42 -2.15
CA LEU A 255 6.31 18.39 -1.46
C LEU A 255 7.35 17.76 -2.41
N ARG A 256 8.57 17.57 -1.94
CA ARG A 256 9.55 16.68 -2.61
C ARG A 256 9.69 15.41 -1.79
N ARG A 257 9.32 14.28 -2.41
CA ARG A 257 9.46 12.95 -1.80
C ARG A 257 10.66 12.22 -2.36
N THR A 258 11.53 11.71 -1.49
CA THR A 258 12.65 10.83 -1.88
C THR A 258 12.54 9.55 -1.09
N THR A 259 12.63 8.40 -1.77
CA THR A 259 12.62 7.09 -1.10
C THR A 259 13.76 6.22 -1.57
N ALA A 260 14.16 5.30 -0.71
CA ALA A 260 15.06 4.20 -1.03
C ALA A 260 14.62 2.94 -0.31
N SER A 261 14.73 1.79 -0.96
CA SER A 261 14.44 0.51 -0.31
C SER A 261 15.34 -0.62 -0.82
N ALA A 262 15.52 -1.62 0.05
CA ALA A 262 16.19 -2.87 -0.27
C ALA A 262 15.34 -4.02 0.25
N SER A 263 14.95 -4.93 -0.63
CA SER A 263 14.19 -6.14 -0.30
C SER A 263 14.99 -7.39 -0.64
N TRP A 264 14.92 -8.37 0.24
CA TRP A 264 15.50 -9.68 0.03
C TRP A 264 14.43 -10.74 0.23
N THR A 265 14.19 -11.57 -0.80
CA THR A 265 13.18 -12.63 -0.77
C THR A 265 13.80 -13.95 -1.19
N VAL A 266 13.58 -14.99 -0.40
CA VAL A 266 13.97 -16.37 -0.70
C VAL A 266 12.75 -17.27 -0.65
N ARG A 267 12.54 -18.03 -1.71
CA ARG A 267 11.50 -19.07 -1.80
C ARG A 267 12.15 -20.43 -1.65
N ARG A 268 11.49 -21.33 -0.93
CA ARG A 268 11.87 -22.73 -0.71
C ARG A 268 10.63 -23.60 -0.87
N ASP A 269 10.79 -24.89 -1.04
CA ASP A 269 9.65 -25.82 -1.18
C ASP A 269 8.70 -25.77 0.01
N SER A 270 9.23 -25.54 1.23
CA SER A 270 8.46 -25.47 2.47
C SER A 270 7.92 -24.08 2.83
N GLY A 271 8.22 -23.04 2.04
CA GLY A 271 7.80 -21.67 2.36
C GLY A 271 8.71 -20.59 1.80
N TRP A 272 8.62 -19.40 2.35
CA TRP A 272 9.40 -18.25 1.88
C TRP A 272 9.76 -17.32 3.04
N THR A 273 10.81 -16.54 2.84
CA THR A 273 11.23 -15.47 3.75
C THR A 273 11.43 -14.21 2.94
N SER A 274 10.87 -13.10 3.40
CA SER A 274 11.09 -11.78 2.82
C SER A 274 11.46 -10.78 3.90
N VAL A 275 12.42 -9.92 3.61
CA VAL A 275 12.85 -8.82 4.48
C VAL A 275 12.95 -7.57 3.63
N THR A 276 12.42 -6.45 4.12
CA THR A 276 12.55 -5.14 3.47
C THR A 276 13.04 -4.12 4.48
N ALA A 277 13.99 -3.31 4.07
CA ALA A 277 14.34 -2.05 4.72
C ALA A 277 14.01 -0.89 3.77
N ALA A 278 13.38 0.15 4.28
CA ALA A 278 13.02 1.33 3.49
C ALA A 278 13.29 2.62 4.27
N TYR A 279 13.60 3.65 3.52
CA TYR A 279 13.75 5.03 3.96
C TYR A 279 12.91 5.94 3.08
N GLY A 280 12.23 6.89 3.68
CA GLY A 280 11.51 7.96 3.00
C GLY A 280 11.82 9.32 3.63
N ARG A 281 11.77 10.36 2.78
CA ARG A 281 11.88 11.75 3.20
C ARG A 281 10.89 12.58 2.40
N ASN A 282 10.04 13.30 3.11
CA ASN A 282 9.22 14.39 2.60
C ASN A 282 9.90 15.71 2.97
N ASN A 283 10.24 16.50 1.96
CA ASN A 283 10.79 17.84 2.13
C ASN A 283 9.74 18.87 1.69
N GLU A 284 9.29 19.66 2.64
CA GLU A 284 8.31 20.71 2.49
C GLU A 284 8.95 22.07 2.82
N PRO A 285 8.34 23.20 2.46
CA PRO A 285 8.84 24.50 2.84
C PRO A 285 8.98 24.65 4.36
N GLY A 286 10.23 24.74 4.83
CA GLY A 286 10.53 24.94 6.26
C GLY A 286 10.51 23.68 7.14
N ARG A 287 10.22 22.51 6.62
CA ARG A 287 10.18 21.24 7.39
C ARG A 287 10.62 20.04 6.56
N ASP A 288 11.15 19.05 7.28
CA ASP A 288 11.49 17.74 6.76
C ASP A 288 10.85 16.64 7.64
N PHE A 289 10.28 15.64 6.99
CA PHE A 289 9.76 14.45 7.66
C PHE A 289 10.48 13.23 7.12
N THR A 290 10.95 12.37 8.02
CA THR A 290 11.61 11.12 7.64
C THR A 290 10.83 9.91 8.15
N ALA A 291 10.91 8.81 7.40
CA ALA A 291 10.42 7.50 7.81
C ALA A 291 11.50 6.45 7.59
N TRP A 292 11.64 5.56 8.55
CA TRP A 292 12.49 4.37 8.51
C TRP A 292 11.63 3.17 8.79
N LEU A 293 11.81 2.13 8.00
CA LEU A 293 11.06 0.88 8.08
C LEU A 293 12.01 -0.29 7.94
N ALA A 294 11.84 -1.29 8.80
CA ALA A 294 12.39 -2.63 8.64
C ALA A 294 11.28 -3.64 8.93
N GLU A 295 10.98 -4.50 7.98
CA GLU A 295 9.94 -5.51 8.13
C GLU A 295 10.38 -6.86 7.58
N ALA A 296 9.85 -7.92 8.14
CA ALA A 296 10.15 -9.28 7.74
C ALA A 296 8.91 -10.17 7.86
N THR A 297 8.80 -11.11 6.92
CA THR A 297 7.81 -12.19 6.96
C THR A 297 8.51 -13.52 6.69
N HIS A 298 8.18 -14.54 7.48
CA HIS A 298 8.61 -15.91 7.29
C HIS A 298 7.41 -16.85 7.28
N ALA A 299 7.14 -17.47 6.13
CA ALA A 299 6.09 -18.46 5.96
C ALA A 299 6.68 -19.87 5.87
N PHE A 300 6.12 -20.81 6.61
CA PHE A 300 6.52 -22.22 6.61
C PHE A 300 5.29 -23.12 6.84
N GLY A 301 5.05 -24.02 5.90
CA GLY A 301 3.81 -24.80 5.89
C GLY A 301 2.57 -23.91 5.92
N ASP A 302 1.72 -24.10 6.91
CA ASP A 302 0.50 -23.30 7.11
C ASP A 302 0.69 -22.12 8.05
N THR A 303 1.88 -21.91 8.58
CA THR A 303 2.17 -20.87 9.56
C THR A 303 2.96 -19.72 8.91
N THR A 304 2.61 -18.50 9.25
CA THR A 304 3.38 -17.30 8.88
C THR A 304 3.62 -16.47 10.14
N VAL A 305 4.85 -16.02 10.31
CA VAL A 305 5.22 -15.03 11.33
C VAL A 305 5.76 -13.79 10.65
N TYR A 306 5.50 -12.63 11.23
CA TYR A 306 5.97 -11.36 10.71
C TYR A 306 6.35 -10.39 11.82
N GLY A 307 7.13 -9.39 11.47
CA GLY A 307 7.47 -8.28 12.35
C GLY A 307 7.77 -7.02 11.56
N ARG A 308 7.56 -5.87 12.21
CA ARG A 308 7.83 -4.54 11.68
C ARG A 308 8.45 -3.69 12.77
N ALA A 309 9.54 -3.02 12.44
CA ALA A 309 10.12 -1.95 13.24
C ALA A 309 10.14 -0.69 12.40
N GLU A 310 9.59 0.39 12.90
CA GLU A 310 9.47 1.63 12.17
C GLU A 310 9.71 2.84 13.06
N ARG A 311 10.21 3.92 12.45
CA ARG A 311 10.32 5.23 13.06
C ARG A 311 9.88 6.27 12.03
N VAL A 312 8.98 7.14 12.42
CA VAL A 312 8.45 8.19 11.57
C VAL A 312 8.46 9.51 12.32
N ASP A 313 8.78 10.57 11.61
CA ASP A 313 8.62 11.93 12.12
C ASP A 313 7.15 12.34 12.05
N ARG A 314 6.65 12.94 13.14
CA ARG A 314 5.29 13.44 13.27
C ARG A 314 5.28 14.88 13.77
N GLU A 315 4.40 15.67 13.21
CA GLU A 315 4.14 17.00 13.71
C GLU A 315 3.38 16.92 15.04
N THR A 316 3.99 17.41 16.10
CA THR A 316 3.43 17.32 17.46
C THR A 316 2.10 18.06 17.56
N ASP A 317 1.96 19.17 16.83
CA ASP A 317 0.75 19.99 16.87
C ASP A 317 -0.43 19.30 16.19
N VAL A 318 -0.18 18.57 15.11
CA VAL A 318 -1.19 17.72 14.47
C VAL A 318 -1.65 16.66 15.46
N LEU A 319 -0.74 15.94 16.11
CA LEU A 319 -1.09 14.93 17.11
C LEU A 319 -1.83 15.51 18.32
N ARG A 320 -1.54 16.75 18.74
CA ARG A 320 -2.15 17.37 19.94
C ARG A 320 -3.44 18.10 19.65
N PHE A 321 -3.53 18.81 18.54
CA PHE A 321 -4.59 19.76 18.26
C PHE A 321 -5.35 19.45 16.95
N GLY A 322 -4.88 18.52 16.13
CA GLY A 322 -5.44 18.25 14.81
C GLY A 322 -5.27 19.43 13.84
N ILE A 323 -4.17 20.18 13.96
CA ILE A 323 -3.82 21.31 13.09
C ILE A 323 -2.36 21.27 12.69
N HIS A 324 -2.04 21.66 11.48
CA HIS A 324 -0.67 21.86 11.04
C HIS A 324 -0.10 23.18 11.59
N GLN A 325 1.17 23.18 11.97
CA GLN A 325 1.86 24.38 12.47
C GLN A 325 2.02 25.45 11.40
N PHE A 326 2.09 25.02 10.14
CA PHE A 326 2.22 25.90 8.99
C PHE A 326 1.11 25.56 8.01
N VAL A 327 0.28 26.55 7.67
CA VAL A 327 -0.72 26.46 6.61
C VAL A 327 -0.29 27.46 5.54
N GLY A 328 0.29 26.96 4.44
CA GLY A 328 0.88 27.81 3.41
C GLY A 328 2.01 28.70 3.97
N ASP A 329 2.01 29.97 3.58
CA ASP A 329 2.98 30.98 4.10
C ASP A 329 2.60 31.53 5.49
N THR A 330 1.47 31.11 6.05
CA THR A 330 0.98 31.62 7.33
C THR A 330 1.26 30.63 8.43
N LYS A 331 2.03 31.02 9.46
CA LYS A 331 2.17 30.24 10.68
C LYS A 331 0.83 30.16 11.39
N ALA A 332 0.31 28.94 11.59
CA ALA A 332 -0.78 28.75 12.54
C ALA A 332 -0.29 29.24 13.93
N HIS A 333 -1.17 29.89 14.68
CA HIS A 333 -0.79 30.39 16.02
C HIS A 333 -0.75 29.22 17.00
N VAL A 334 0.38 28.53 17.06
CA VAL A 334 0.66 27.48 18.04
C VAL A 334 1.41 28.12 19.20
N PRO A 335 1.05 27.84 20.46
CA PRO A 335 1.75 28.38 21.62
C PRO A 335 3.24 28.02 21.60
N GLU A 336 4.11 28.98 21.95
CA GLU A 336 5.56 28.73 22.06
C GLU A 336 5.86 27.50 22.93
N GLY A 337 6.78 26.65 22.48
CA GLY A 337 7.24 25.46 23.20
C GLY A 337 6.30 24.24 23.10
N VAL A 338 5.26 24.30 22.29
CA VAL A 338 4.26 23.22 22.15
C VAL A 338 4.36 22.47 20.83
N GLY A 339 4.98 23.08 19.81
CA GLY A 339 5.12 22.58 18.46
C GLY A 339 6.43 21.88 18.15
N GLY A 340 6.52 21.33 16.94
CA GLY A 340 7.72 20.77 16.37
C GLY A 340 7.52 19.36 15.81
N VAL A 341 8.53 18.92 15.06
CA VAL A 341 8.57 17.57 14.48
C VAL A 341 9.29 16.63 15.45
N ASN A 342 8.66 15.53 15.79
CA ASN A 342 9.18 14.54 16.73
C ASN A 342 9.10 13.12 16.15
N GLY A 343 10.11 12.30 16.45
CA GLY A 343 10.14 10.90 16.04
C GLY A 343 9.27 10.02 16.93
N VAL A 344 8.44 9.21 16.29
CA VAL A 344 7.67 8.12 16.91
C VAL A 344 8.15 6.80 16.34
N ALA A 345 8.37 5.80 17.18
CA ALA A 345 8.72 4.45 16.75
C ALA A 345 7.63 3.45 17.17
N ALA A 346 7.39 2.45 16.31
CA ALA A 346 6.51 1.33 16.58
C ALA A 346 7.22 0.01 16.30
N PHE A 347 6.91 -1.01 17.11
CA PHE A 347 7.47 -2.35 17.00
C PHE A 347 6.32 -3.36 17.06
N THR A 348 6.06 -4.00 15.92
CA THR A 348 5.01 -5.00 15.78
C THR A 348 5.62 -6.39 15.61
N ILE A 349 5.05 -7.37 16.28
CA ILE A 349 5.31 -8.79 16.04
C ILE A 349 3.98 -9.53 15.98
N GLY A 350 3.82 -10.40 15.01
CA GLY A 350 2.60 -11.14 14.80
C GLY A 350 2.78 -12.42 14.03
N GLY A 351 1.68 -13.11 13.83
CA GLY A 351 1.64 -14.31 13.03
C GLY A 351 0.22 -14.78 12.78
N LEU A 352 0.11 -15.69 11.83
CA LEU A 352 -1.16 -16.31 11.46
C LEU A 352 -0.95 -17.77 11.07
N ARG A 353 -2.04 -18.52 11.10
CA ARG A 353 -2.08 -19.89 10.63
C ARG A 353 -3.26 -20.09 9.67
N THR A 354 -2.97 -20.59 8.49
CA THR A 354 -3.97 -21.08 7.55
C THR A 354 -4.57 -22.37 8.10
N PHE A 355 -5.88 -22.41 8.25
CA PHE A 355 -6.59 -23.57 8.82
C PHE A 355 -7.50 -24.28 7.82
N ALA A 356 -7.81 -23.63 6.67
CA ALA A 356 -8.64 -24.23 5.63
C ALA A 356 -8.35 -23.61 4.25
N ARG A 357 -8.53 -24.44 3.21
CA ARG A 357 -8.40 -24.02 1.79
C ARG A 357 -9.56 -24.56 0.94
N PRO A 358 -10.84 -24.26 1.27
CA PRO A 358 -11.96 -24.76 0.49
C PRO A 358 -11.96 -24.13 -0.91
N SER A 359 -12.03 -24.97 -1.95
CA SER A 359 -12.09 -24.52 -3.36
C SER A 359 -11.00 -23.49 -3.74
N GLY A 360 -9.81 -23.61 -3.13
CA GLY A 360 -8.67 -22.71 -3.38
C GLY A 360 -8.69 -21.38 -2.62
N TRP A 361 -9.74 -21.09 -1.85
CA TRP A 361 -9.73 -19.98 -0.89
C TRP A 361 -8.75 -20.27 0.24
N ASP A 362 -8.06 -19.26 0.74
CA ASP A 362 -7.10 -19.39 1.84
C ASP A 362 -7.65 -18.67 3.08
N LEU A 363 -8.03 -19.47 4.09
CA LEU A 363 -8.60 -19.02 5.36
C LEU A 363 -7.56 -19.16 6.46
N ALA A 364 -7.26 -18.05 7.12
CA ALA A 364 -6.31 -18.03 8.23
C ALA A 364 -6.86 -17.24 9.43
N ALA A 365 -6.32 -17.52 10.60
CA ALA A 365 -6.51 -16.73 11.80
C ALA A 365 -5.15 -16.30 12.33
N GLY A 366 -5.08 -15.09 12.87
CA GLY A 366 -3.83 -14.50 13.34
C GLY A 366 -4.01 -13.48 14.44
N ALA A 367 -2.88 -13.07 14.99
CA ALA A 367 -2.82 -11.98 15.96
C ALA A 367 -1.45 -11.30 15.88
N ASP A 368 -1.41 -10.06 16.30
CA ASP A 368 -0.18 -9.30 16.53
C ASP A 368 -0.28 -8.40 17.74
N VAL A 369 0.87 -7.88 18.15
CA VAL A 369 1.00 -6.87 19.20
C VAL A 369 1.99 -5.80 18.77
N THR A 370 1.68 -4.54 19.09
CA THR A 370 2.51 -3.38 18.80
C THR A 370 2.78 -2.59 20.07
N GLY A 371 4.07 -2.30 20.31
CA GLY A 371 4.53 -1.36 21.34
C GLY A 371 5.14 -0.13 20.71
N TYR A 372 5.15 0.99 21.43
CA TYR A 372 5.57 2.29 20.92
C TYR A 372 6.64 2.93 21.77
N ALA A 373 7.50 3.74 21.11
CA ALA A 373 8.43 4.65 21.77
C ALA A 373 8.28 6.06 21.15
N PHE A 374 8.06 7.06 21.99
CA PHE A 374 7.77 8.42 21.59
C PHE A 374 8.24 9.43 22.65
N PRO A 375 8.38 10.72 22.31
CA PRO A 375 8.90 11.73 23.23
C PRO A 375 7.94 12.02 24.40
N ALA A 376 8.52 12.45 25.51
CA ALA A 376 7.78 12.70 26.77
C ALA A 376 6.64 13.72 26.62
N ILE A 377 6.73 14.65 25.66
CA ILE A 377 5.69 15.65 25.39
C ILE A 377 4.35 15.02 24.94
N LEU A 378 4.37 13.81 24.38
CA LEU A 378 3.18 13.08 23.94
C LEU A 378 2.59 12.16 25.01
N LYS A 379 3.31 11.86 26.10
CA LYS A 379 2.85 10.98 27.17
C LYS A 379 1.51 11.38 27.79
N PRO A 380 1.21 12.67 28.03
CA PRO A 380 -0.10 13.07 28.56
C PRO A 380 -1.28 12.74 27.65
N LEU A 381 -1.03 12.45 26.34
CA LEU A 381 -2.05 12.10 25.35
C LEU A 381 -2.19 10.60 25.15
N TYR A 382 -1.06 9.86 25.26
CA TYR A 382 -0.99 8.45 24.84
C TYR A 382 -0.69 7.50 26.00
N ASP A 383 -0.56 8.03 27.23
CA ASP A 383 -0.03 7.36 28.41
C ASP A 383 1.47 7.01 28.26
N ASP A 384 2.07 6.36 29.28
CA ASP A 384 3.50 6.09 29.26
C ASP A 384 3.91 4.96 28.29
N HIS A 385 3.08 3.92 28.20
CA HIS A 385 3.38 2.68 27.49
C HIS A 385 2.11 2.08 26.84
N PRO A 386 1.52 2.74 25.83
CA PRO A 386 0.38 2.17 25.13
C PRO A 386 0.82 0.88 24.41
N VAL A 387 -0.06 -0.12 24.42
CA VAL A 387 0.15 -1.37 23.70
C VAL A 387 -1.10 -1.64 22.88
N SER A 388 -0.92 -1.82 21.58
CA SER A 388 -1.99 -2.17 20.66
C SER A 388 -1.90 -3.65 20.28
N PHE A 389 -3.01 -4.26 19.92
CA PHE A 389 -3.04 -5.61 19.40
C PHE A 389 -4.18 -5.82 18.40
N HIS A 390 -3.99 -6.79 17.54
CA HIS A 390 -5.00 -7.25 16.59
C HIS A 390 -5.25 -8.74 16.79
N ILE A 391 -6.52 -9.14 16.63
CA ILE A 391 -6.94 -10.54 16.46
C ILE A 391 -7.76 -10.56 15.18
N PHE A 392 -7.37 -11.36 14.21
CA PHE A 392 -7.99 -11.29 12.91
C PHE A 392 -8.23 -12.64 12.24
N PHE A 393 -9.25 -12.68 11.41
CA PHE A 393 -9.39 -13.68 10.36
C PHE A 393 -9.00 -13.06 9.03
N ARG A 394 -8.25 -13.83 8.23
CA ARG A 394 -7.85 -13.45 6.88
C ARG A 394 -8.46 -14.41 5.87
N LEU A 395 -9.10 -13.85 4.85
CA LEU A 395 -9.64 -14.56 3.70
C LEU A 395 -8.97 -14.05 2.42
N ARG A 396 -8.43 -14.97 1.60
CA ARG A 396 -7.87 -14.65 0.27
C ARG A 396 -8.56 -15.47 -0.82
N PRO A 397 -8.86 -14.89 -1.99
CA PRO A 397 -9.44 -15.61 -3.11
C PRO A 397 -8.45 -16.63 -3.69
N PRO A 398 -8.94 -17.61 -4.47
CA PRO A 398 -8.09 -18.49 -5.26
C PRO A 398 -7.16 -17.71 -6.17
N ALA A 399 -5.88 -18.04 -6.16
CA ALA A 399 -4.86 -17.44 -7.04
C ALA A 399 -4.09 -18.56 -7.78
N PRO A 400 -4.70 -19.21 -8.79
CA PRO A 400 -4.13 -20.37 -9.47
C PRO A 400 -2.81 -20.06 -10.19
N MET A 401 -2.59 -18.79 -10.57
CA MET A 401 -1.34 -18.33 -11.17
C MET A 401 -0.36 -17.72 -10.14
N GLY A 402 -0.61 -17.91 -8.84
CA GLY A 402 0.20 -17.33 -7.75
C GLY A 402 -0.38 -16.01 -7.21
N ARG A 403 0.17 -15.56 -6.08
CA ARG A 403 -0.20 -14.29 -5.42
C ARG A 403 0.53 -13.13 -6.07
N MET A 404 -0.13 -11.97 -6.18
CA MET A 404 0.46 -10.74 -6.70
C MET A 404 1.33 -10.06 -5.65
N LYS A 405 2.48 -10.66 -5.37
CA LYS A 405 3.49 -10.14 -4.43
C LYS A 405 4.60 -9.43 -5.19
N ASP A 406 5.14 -8.37 -4.58
CA ASP A 406 6.23 -7.56 -5.10
C ASP A 406 5.96 -6.96 -6.48
N VAL A 407 4.70 -6.53 -6.71
CA VAL A 407 4.23 -5.92 -7.95
C VAL A 407 3.95 -4.43 -7.80
N THR A 408 4.19 -3.68 -8.86
CA THR A 408 3.76 -2.30 -9.07
C THR A 408 2.81 -2.23 -10.26
N MET A 409 2.20 -1.08 -10.52
CA MET A 409 1.34 -0.89 -11.70
C MET A 409 2.03 -1.31 -13.02
N THR A 410 3.31 -1.01 -13.15
CA THR A 410 4.11 -1.26 -14.37
C THR A 410 4.82 -2.60 -14.38
N SER A 411 4.91 -3.31 -13.25
CA SER A 411 5.62 -4.59 -13.14
C SER A 411 5.18 -5.59 -14.21
N GLY A 412 6.14 -6.25 -14.83
CA GLY A 412 5.85 -7.40 -15.70
C GLY A 412 5.39 -8.61 -14.89
N MET A 413 4.65 -9.55 -15.50
CA MET A 413 4.29 -10.82 -14.89
C MET A 413 5.49 -11.80 -14.77
N LYS A 414 6.73 -11.31 -14.76
CA LYS A 414 7.92 -12.14 -14.62
C LYS A 414 8.13 -12.57 -13.18
N GLY A 415 8.12 -13.88 -12.92
CA GLY A 415 8.61 -14.47 -11.67
C GLY A 415 7.61 -14.53 -10.52
N MET A 416 6.32 -14.63 -10.82
CA MET A 416 5.29 -15.01 -9.84
C MET A 416 5.26 -16.51 -9.60
#